data_287dd8b37c3751117b6b559b20b64fd0
#
_entry.id   287dd8b37c3751117b6b559b20b64fd0
#
_cell.length_a   1.000
_cell.length_b   1.000
_cell.length_c   1.000
_cell.angle_alpha   90.00
_cell.angle_beta   90.00
_cell.angle_gamma   90.00
#
_symmetry.space_group_name_H-M   'P 1'
#
loop_
_entity.id
_entity.type
_entity.pdbx_description
1 polymer ?
#
loop_
_entity_poly.entity_id
_entity_poly.type
_entity_poly.pdbx_seq_one_letter_code
_entity_poly.pdbx_strand_id
1 'polypeptide(L)'
;INSERLPQKPLRLISNKPMINWTYEAALNTSADLIKVATDSKKIFNLFSNKNVVMTSSNHISGTDRVYEAVSKIGLKDNDVIINLQGDEPFINPKDINNLFDLAAKEEVKMATLYSELKSPSELKDLNIVKILIDNGTATDFFRKTSTKENVFIHQGIYAFKYKTLQSFVNWDPSANEKKYKLEQLRALDNGITINVIKSISKIHLGVDTEDDLKTVSYTHLTLPTKCWV
;
A
#
# COMPACT_ATOMS: atom_id res chain seq x y z
N ILE A 1 4.98 13.65 2.46
CA ILE A 1 5.58 14.02 3.78
C ILE A 1 4.57 14.70 4.71
N ASN A 2 3.47 15.21 4.18
CA ASN A 2 2.44 15.91 4.96
C ASN A 2 1.46 14.95 5.65
N SER A 3 1.97 14.06 6.50
CA SER A 3 1.11 13.32 7.43
C SER A 3 0.86 14.22 8.65
N GLU A 4 -0.40 14.64 8.87
CA GLU A 4 -0.77 15.47 10.02
C GLU A 4 -0.55 14.73 11.35
N ARG A 5 -0.84 13.41 11.38
CA ARG A 5 -0.73 12.57 12.58
C ARG A 5 0.71 12.15 12.93
N LEU A 6 1.59 12.04 11.94
CA LEU A 6 3.01 11.68 12.13
C LEU A 6 3.86 12.45 11.12
N PRO A 7 4.31 13.70 11.47
CA PRO A 7 5.10 14.54 10.57
C PRO A 7 6.38 13.83 10.11
N GLN A 8 6.69 13.98 8.81
CA GLN A 8 7.85 13.36 8.16
C GLN A 8 7.86 11.83 8.32
N LYS A 9 6.70 11.19 8.41
CA LYS A 9 6.46 9.78 8.66
C LYS A 9 7.49 8.81 8.02
N PRO A 10 7.79 8.87 6.71
CA PRO A 10 8.75 7.95 6.09
C PRO A 10 10.19 8.07 6.62
N LEU A 11 10.54 9.20 7.24
CA LEU A 11 11.86 9.48 7.81
C LEU A 11 11.95 9.14 9.31
N ARG A 12 10.84 8.78 9.95
CA ARG A 12 10.83 8.35 11.36
C ARG A 12 11.65 7.08 11.52
N LEU A 13 12.40 7.00 12.60
CA LEU A 13 13.31 5.88 12.84
C LEU A 13 12.61 4.71 13.53
N ILE A 14 12.82 3.51 12.98
CA ILE A 14 12.53 2.24 13.60
C ILE A 14 13.89 1.54 13.76
N SER A 15 14.30 1.28 15.01
CA SER A 15 15.64 0.70 15.31
C SER A 15 16.80 1.42 14.59
N ASN A 16 16.83 2.77 14.70
CA ASN A 16 17.85 3.64 14.11
C ASN A 16 17.89 3.69 12.56
N LYS A 17 16.90 3.13 11.88
CA LYS A 17 16.80 3.16 10.41
C LYS A 17 15.50 3.84 9.99
N PRO A 18 15.50 4.77 8.99
CA PRO A 18 14.29 5.40 8.48
C PRO A 18 13.24 4.36 8.05
N MET A 19 11.98 4.62 8.36
CA MET A 19 10.86 3.71 8.06
C MET A 19 10.82 3.30 6.58
N ILE A 20 11.02 4.24 5.67
CA ILE A 20 11.01 3.96 4.23
C ILE A 20 12.10 2.98 3.79
N ASN A 21 13.22 2.89 4.51
CA ASN A 21 14.27 1.94 4.20
C ASN A 21 13.84 0.50 4.52
N TRP A 22 13.03 0.30 5.57
CA TRP A 22 12.44 -1.02 5.87
C TRP A 22 11.51 -1.48 4.76
N THR A 23 10.60 -0.59 4.31
CA THR A 23 9.69 -0.86 3.20
C THR A 23 10.47 -1.16 1.91
N TYR A 24 11.50 -0.37 1.63
CA TYR A 24 12.35 -0.57 0.44
C TYR A 24 13.10 -1.90 0.48
N GLU A 25 13.66 -2.28 1.62
CA GLU A 25 14.33 -3.58 1.79
C GLU A 25 13.35 -4.75 1.64
N ALA A 26 12.12 -4.62 2.15
CA ALA A 26 11.09 -5.63 1.90
C ALA A 26 10.81 -5.78 0.40
N ALA A 27 10.72 -4.67 -0.35
CA ALA A 27 10.55 -4.70 -1.79
C ALA A 27 11.73 -5.35 -2.51
N LEU A 28 12.97 -5.10 -2.08
CA LEU A 28 14.18 -5.74 -2.65
C LEU A 28 14.19 -7.28 -2.50
N ASN A 29 13.44 -7.82 -1.54
CA ASN A 29 13.31 -9.27 -1.32
C ASN A 29 12.12 -9.88 -2.08
N THR A 30 11.60 -9.20 -3.09
CA THR A 30 10.55 -9.69 -4.00
C THR A 30 11.12 -10.09 -5.35
N SER A 31 10.29 -10.68 -6.20
CA SER A 31 10.61 -11.02 -7.60
C SER A 31 10.44 -9.85 -8.58
N ALA A 32 10.29 -8.61 -8.10
CA ALA A 32 10.08 -7.45 -8.96
C ALA A 32 11.31 -7.14 -9.82
N ASP A 33 11.13 -6.94 -11.13
CA ASP A 33 12.20 -6.59 -12.07
C ASP A 33 12.77 -5.19 -11.82
N LEU A 34 11.94 -4.28 -11.30
CA LEU A 34 12.29 -2.89 -11.09
C LEU A 34 11.67 -2.34 -9.81
N ILE A 35 12.50 -1.79 -8.95
CA ILE A 35 12.06 -1.15 -7.71
C ILE A 35 12.54 0.29 -7.69
N LYS A 36 11.61 1.22 -7.46
CA LYS A 36 11.87 2.66 -7.39
C LYS A 36 11.17 3.28 -6.19
N VAL A 37 11.84 4.21 -5.57
CA VAL A 37 11.25 5.09 -4.57
C VAL A 37 10.80 6.37 -5.27
N ALA A 38 9.50 6.66 -5.27
CA ALA A 38 8.93 7.88 -5.82
C ALA A 38 8.73 8.92 -4.68
N THR A 39 9.32 10.09 -4.80
CA THR A 39 9.27 11.09 -3.72
C THR A 39 9.37 12.52 -4.25
N ASP A 40 8.74 13.49 -3.56
CA ASP A 40 8.92 14.93 -3.73
C ASP A 40 9.93 15.52 -2.71
N SER A 41 10.45 14.69 -1.82
CA SER A 41 11.34 15.10 -0.74
C SER A 41 12.81 14.91 -1.11
N LYS A 42 13.57 16.01 -1.13
CA LYS A 42 15.03 15.94 -1.26
C LYS A 42 15.69 15.11 -0.14
N LYS A 43 15.12 15.12 1.08
CA LYS A 43 15.64 14.31 2.20
C LYS A 43 15.51 12.82 1.91
N ILE A 44 14.35 12.37 1.40
CA ILE A 44 14.15 10.96 1.02
C ILE A 44 15.00 10.64 -0.21
N PHE A 45 15.02 11.51 -1.21
CA PHE A 45 15.82 11.31 -2.42
C PHE A 45 17.30 10.99 -2.07
N ASN A 46 17.87 11.73 -1.14
CA ASN A 46 19.28 11.57 -0.73
C ASN A 46 19.56 10.29 0.09
N LEU A 47 18.54 9.54 0.51
CA LEU A 47 18.71 8.25 1.19
C LEU A 47 19.00 7.10 0.21
N PHE A 48 18.72 7.28 -1.08
CA PHE A 48 18.81 6.23 -2.09
C PHE A 48 19.76 6.62 -3.21
N SER A 49 20.32 5.63 -3.90
CA SER A 49 21.09 5.90 -5.12
C SER A 49 20.18 6.45 -6.22
N ASN A 50 20.70 7.36 -7.06
CA ASN A 50 19.92 8.01 -8.13
C ASN A 50 19.22 7.04 -9.08
N LYS A 51 19.76 5.82 -9.25
CA LYS A 51 19.13 4.79 -10.07
C LYS A 51 17.90 4.14 -9.42
N ASN A 52 17.71 4.29 -8.11
CA ASN A 52 16.64 3.63 -7.35
C ASN A 52 15.56 4.60 -6.85
N VAL A 53 15.72 5.89 -7.12
CA VAL A 53 14.78 6.93 -6.68
C VAL A 53 14.37 7.81 -7.85
N VAL A 54 13.12 8.26 -7.83
CA VAL A 54 12.56 9.20 -8.82
C VAL A 54 12.02 10.41 -8.07
N MET A 55 12.53 11.59 -8.44
CA MET A 55 11.94 12.84 -7.98
C MET A 55 10.66 13.11 -8.75
N THR A 56 9.57 13.34 -8.04
CA THR A 56 8.23 13.58 -8.58
C THR A 56 7.70 14.94 -8.12
N SER A 57 6.66 15.42 -8.78
CA SER A 57 6.00 16.68 -8.42
C SER A 57 5.49 16.65 -6.96
N SER A 58 5.56 17.80 -6.30
CA SER A 58 4.92 18.02 -4.99
C SER A 58 3.41 18.24 -5.07
N ASN A 59 2.85 18.40 -6.30
CA ASN A 59 1.45 18.74 -6.51
C ASN A 59 0.53 17.50 -6.57
N HIS A 60 1.08 16.29 -6.44
CA HIS A 60 0.25 15.08 -6.41
C HIS A 60 -0.64 15.05 -5.18
N ILE A 61 -1.91 14.75 -5.42
CA ILE A 61 -2.94 14.64 -4.38
C ILE A 61 -2.80 13.31 -3.64
N SER A 62 -2.35 12.26 -4.34
CA SER A 62 -2.26 10.91 -3.80
C SER A 62 -0.91 10.22 -4.06
N GLY A 63 -0.68 9.11 -3.32
CA GLY A 63 0.46 8.22 -3.57
C GLY A 63 0.36 7.54 -4.94
N THR A 64 -0.83 7.24 -5.41
CA THR A 64 -1.07 6.59 -6.71
C THR A 64 -0.72 7.52 -7.87
N ASP A 65 -1.08 8.80 -7.81
CA ASP A 65 -0.67 9.81 -8.80
C ASP A 65 0.86 9.91 -8.89
N ARG A 66 1.52 9.88 -7.73
CA ARG A 66 2.99 9.91 -7.63
C ARG A 66 3.64 8.68 -8.26
N VAL A 67 3.09 7.50 -7.99
CA VAL A 67 3.57 6.24 -8.60
C VAL A 67 3.40 6.31 -10.11
N TYR A 68 2.26 6.80 -10.61
CA TYR A 68 2.05 6.95 -12.05
C TYR A 68 3.08 7.89 -12.70
N GLU A 69 3.36 9.06 -12.13
CA GLU A 69 4.43 9.94 -12.66
C GLU A 69 5.77 9.21 -12.71
N ALA A 70 6.12 8.45 -11.67
CA ALA A 70 7.39 7.75 -11.63
C ALA A 70 7.50 6.67 -12.72
N VAL A 71 6.41 5.92 -12.99
CA VAL A 71 6.42 4.82 -13.96
C VAL A 71 6.12 5.26 -15.40
N SER A 72 5.48 6.40 -15.62
CA SER A 72 5.15 6.91 -16.97
C SER A 72 6.38 7.19 -17.83
N LYS A 73 7.55 7.35 -17.23
CA LYS A 73 8.83 7.63 -17.88
C LYS A 73 9.65 6.38 -18.20
N ILE A 74 9.16 5.18 -17.89
CA ILE A 74 9.92 3.92 -17.98
C ILE A 74 9.62 3.14 -19.27
N GLY A 75 8.55 3.50 -20.00
CA GLY A 75 8.19 2.80 -21.24
C GLY A 75 7.49 1.45 -21.01
N LEU A 76 6.63 1.37 -20.00
CA LEU A 76 5.85 0.19 -19.67
C LEU A 76 4.78 -0.12 -20.73
N LYS A 77 4.42 -1.41 -20.83
CA LYS A 77 3.34 -1.91 -21.68
C LYS A 77 2.01 -1.93 -20.88
N ASP A 78 0.89 -1.92 -21.59
CA ASP A 78 -0.47 -1.89 -21.02
C ASP A 78 -0.70 -2.92 -19.92
N ASN A 79 -0.14 -4.13 -20.09
CA ASN A 79 -0.31 -5.27 -19.18
C ASN A 79 0.80 -5.42 -18.13
N ASP A 80 1.81 -4.55 -18.13
CA ASP A 80 2.82 -4.59 -17.06
C ASP A 80 2.16 -4.31 -15.71
N VAL A 81 2.60 -5.03 -14.68
CA VAL A 81 2.03 -4.94 -13.34
C VAL A 81 2.84 -3.95 -12.51
N ILE A 82 2.15 -2.99 -11.93
CA ILE A 82 2.71 -2.01 -11.01
C ILE A 82 2.20 -2.30 -9.60
N ILE A 83 3.12 -2.52 -8.66
CA ILE A 83 2.78 -2.59 -7.23
C ILE A 83 2.98 -1.20 -6.61
N ASN A 84 1.89 -0.61 -6.13
CA ASN A 84 1.93 0.62 -5.33
C ASN A 84 2.08 0.23 -3.85
N LEU A 85 3.32 0.25 -3.38
CA LEU A 85 3.69 -0.02 -2.00
C LEU A 85 3.91 1.29 -1.25
N GLN A 86 3.14 1.51 -0.19
CA GLN A 86 3.25 2.73 0.60
C GLN A 86 4.50 2.70 1.50
N GLY A 87 5.19 3.84 1.62
CA GLY A 87 6.43 3.95 2.38
C GLY A 87 6.27 3.83 3.91
N ASP A 88 5.05 3.65 4.39
CA ASP A 88 4.66 3.47 5.80
C ASP A 88 4.25 2.02 6.14
N GLU A 89 4.63 1.08 5.26
CA GLU A 89 4.45 -0.36 5.45
C GLU A 89 5.79 -1.07 5.74
N PRO A 90 6.46 -0.74 6.85
CA PRO A 90 7.84 -1.20 7.10
C PRO A 90 7.97 -2.72 7.32
N PHE A 91 6.88 -3.41 7.64
CA PHE A 91 6.87 -4.84 7.97
C PHE A 91 6.04 -5.68 7.00
N ILE A 92 5.81 -5.14 5.81
CA ILE A 92 5.17 -5.92 4.75
C ILE A 92 6.01 -7.17 4.43
N ASN A 93 5.34 -8.29 4.33
CA ASN A 93 6.00 -9.53 3.96
C ASN A 93 6.27 -9.56 2.45
N PRO A 94 7.51 -9.77 2.00
CA PRO A 94 7.80 -9.89 0.56
C PRO A 94 6.98 -10.95 -0.17
N LYS A 95 6.59 -12.04 0.52
CA LYS A 95 5.71 -13.07 -0.06
C LYS A 95 4.29 -12.54 -0.33
N ASP A 96 3.78 -11.62 0.48
CA ASP A 96 2.48 -10.99 0.22
C ASP A 96 2.54 -10.12 -1.04
N ILE A 97 3.65 -9.41 -1.26
CA ILE A 97 3.88 -8.63 -2.48
C ILE A 97 3.95 -9.57 -3.70
N ASN A 98 4.69 -10.68 -3.62
CA ASN A 98 4.78 -11.65 -4.71
C ASN A 98 3.42 -12.29 -5.01
N ASN A 99 2.66 -12.70 -3.97
CA ASN A 99 1.31 -13.27 -4.15
C ASN A 99 0.34 -12.25 -4.80
N LEU A 100 0.45 -10.97 -4.42
CA LEU A 100 -0.34 -9.91 -5.04
C LEU A 100 0.05 -9.70 -6.50
N PHE A 101 1.34 -9.77 -6.82
CA PHE A 101 1.84 -9.73 -8.18
C PHE A 101 1.30 -10.90 -9.01
N ASP A 102 1.39 -12.14 -8.49
CA ASP A 102 0.93 -13.35 -9.18
C ASP A 102 -0.59 -13.28 -9.48
N LEU A 103 -1.37 -12.73 -8.55
CA LEU A 103 -2.79 -12.48 -8.79
C LEU A 103 -2.98 -11.45 -9.91
N ALA A 104 -2.28 -10.31 -9.85
CA ALA A 104 -2.41 -9.23 -10.81
C ALA A 104 -1.81 -9.56 -12.19
N ALA A 105 -0.92 -10.54 -12.28
CA ALA A 105 -0.33 -11.00 -13.54
C ALA A 105 -1.36 -11.72 -14.44
N LYS A 106 -2.45 -12.26 -13.88
CA LYS A 106 -3.52 -12.88 -14.65
C LYS A 106 -4.17 -11.88 -15.62
N GLU A 107 -4.54 -12.33 -16.80
CA GLU A 107 -5.01 -11.46 -17.88
C GLU A 107 -6.27 -10.67 -17.50
N GLU A 108 -7.22 -11.33 -16.85
CA GLU A 108 -8.50 -10.76 -16.44
C GLU A 108 -8.41 -9.76 -15.28
N VAL A 109 -7.32 -9.76 -14.51
CA VAL A 109 -7.16 -8.92 -13.34
C VAL A 109 -6.60 -7.56 -13.72
N LYS A 110 -7.38 -6.50 -13.50
CA LYS A 110 -7.00 -5.11 -13.79
C LYS A 110 -6.40 -4.40 -12.58
N MET A 111 -6.96 -4.69 -11.41
CA MET A 111 -6.53 -4.14 -10.12
C MET A 111 -6.68 -5.22 -9.04
N ALA A 112 -5.76 -5.26 -8.09
CA ALA A 112 -5.82 -6.16 -6.95
C ALA A 112 -5.32 -5.48 -5.67
N THR A 113 -5.73 -6.02 -4.51
CA THR A 113 -5.29 -5.56 -3.19
C THR A 113 -5.21 -6.71 -2.20
N LEU A 114 -4.65 -6.44 -1.02
CA LEU A 114 -4.53 -7.40 0.07
C LEU A 114 -5.61 -7.18 1.13
N TYR A 115 -5.97 -8.27 1.80
CA TYR A 115 -6.80 -8.22 3.00
C TYR A 115 -6.29 -9.16 4.08
N SER A 116 -6.70 -8.93 5.32
CA SER A 116 -6.46 -9.82 6.46
C SER A 116 -7.72 -10.02 7.30
N GLU A 117 -7.73 -11.08 8.09
CA GLU A 117 -8.82 -11.35 9.04
C GLU A 117 -8.88 -10.31 10.15
N LEU A 118 -10.09 -10.04 10.62
CA LEU A 118 -10.30 -9.34 11.88
C LEU A 118 -9.78 -10.20 13.04
N LYS A 119 -8.96 -9.62 13.90
CA LYS A 119 -8.42 -10.28 15.10
C LYS A 119 -9.32 -10.12 16.31
N SER A 120 -10.08 -9.02 16.33
CA SER A 120 -10.97 -8.71 17.44
C SER A 120 -12.20 -7.90 16.97
N PRO A 121 -13.33 -7.99 17.70
CA PRO A 121 -14.49 -7.14 17.42
C PRO A 121 -14.22 -5.64 17.58
N SER A 122 -13.17 -5.24 18.29
CA SER A 122 -12.78 -3.84 18.46
C SER A 122 -12.27 -3.22 17.15
N GLU A 123 -11.63 -4.01 16.29
CA GLU A 123 -11.13 -3.55 15.00
C GLU A 123 -12.26 -3.10 14.04
N LEU A 124 -13.46 -3.69 14.16
CA LEU A 124 -14.64 -3.22 13.41
C LEU A 124 -15.03 -1.78 13.76
N LYS A 125 -14.80 -1.38 15.02
CA LYS A 125 -15.17 -0.06 15.54
C LYS A 125 -14.07 0.98 15.34
N ASP A 126 -12.84 0.55 15.10
CA ASP A 126 -11.70 1.45 14.92
C ASP A 126 -11.78 2.16 13.57
N LEU A 127 -11.96 3.49 13.60
CA LEU A 127 -12.06 4.32 12.40
C LEU A 127 -10.74 4.52 11.66
N ASN A 128 -9.60 4.19 12.27
CA ASN A 128 -8.30 4.23 11.60
C ASN A 128 -8.10 3.03 10.67
N ILE A 129 -8.74 1.91 10.98
CA ILE A 129 -8.69 0.69 10.18
C ILE A 129 -9.74 0.77 9.06
N VAL A 130 -9.29 0.65 7.82
CA VAL A 130 -10.18 0.49 6.67
C VAL A 130 -10.61 -0.96 6.58
N LYS A 131 -11.93 -1.17 6.47
CA LYS A 131 -12.53 -2.49 6.25
C LYS A 131 -12.84 -2.66 4.77
N ILE A 132 -12.87 -3.90 4.36
CA ILE A 132 -13.22 -4.33 3.00
C ILE A 132 -14.32 -5.36 3.09
N LEU A 133 -15.35 -5.21 2.25
CA LEU A 133 -16.37 -6.23 2.03
C LEU A 133 -15.95 -7.06 0.82
N ILE A 134 -15.95 -8.37 0.97
CA ILE A 134 -15.47 -9.29 -0.07
C ILE A 134 -16.58 -10.24 -0.47
N ASP A 135 -16.81 -10.36 -1.76
CA ASP A 135 -17.68 -11.38 -2.36
C ASP A 135 -16.97 -12.04 -3.55
N ASN A 136 -16.99 -13.37 -3.58
CA ASN A 136 -16.43 -14.19 -4.69
C ASN A 136 -15.01 -13.76 -5.12
N GLY A 137 -14.11 -13.44 -4.14
CA GLY A 137 -12.72 -13.07 -4.41
C GLY A 137 -12.53 -11.65 -4.94
N THR A 138 -13.55 -10.81 -4.84
CA THR A 138 -13.51 -9.40 -5.25
C THR A 138 -13.99 -8.49 -4.14
N ALA A 139 -13.43 -7.28 -4.08
CA ALA A 139 -13.91 -6.22 -3.19
C ALA A 139 -15.21 -5.63 -3.73
N THR A 140 -16.24 -5.57 -2.89
CA THR A 140 -17.53 -4.95 -3.22
C THR A 140 -17.71 -3.59 -2.57
N ASP A 141 -17.03 -3.32 -1.45
CA ASP A 141 -17.05 -2.01 -0.78
C ASP A 141 -15.85 -1.83 0.15
N PHE A 142 -15.56 -0.57 0.50
CA PHE A 142 -14.55 -0.16 1.48
C PHE A 142 -15.12 0.90 2.41
N PHE A 143 -14.88 0.74 3.71
CA PHE A 143 -15.43 1.65 4.72
C PHE A 143 -14.58 1.68 5.99
N ARG A 144 -14.76 2.74 6.80
CA ARG A 144 -14.13 2.86 8.13
C ARG A 144 -15.07 2.43 9.26
N LYS A 145 -16.39 2.52 9.05
CA LYS A 145 -17.41 2.16 10.05
C LYS A 145 -18.46 1.27 9.42
N THR A 146 -18.79 0.17 10.09
CA THR A 146 -19.87 -0.73 9.68
C THR A 146 -20.54 -1.35 10.90
N SER A 147 -21.80 -1.73 10.73
CA SER A 147 -22.54 -2.58 11.67
C SER A 147 -22.58 -4.04 11.24
N THR A 148 -22.30 -4.32 9.96
CA THR A 148 -22.24 -5.70 9.44
C THR A 148 -20.95 -6.38 9.85
N LYS A 149 -21.01 -7.69 10.05
CA LYS A 149 -19.85 -8.53 10.40
C LYS A 149 -19.58 -9.61 9.37
N GLU A 150 -20.51 -9.86 8.46
CA GLU A 150 -20.40 -10.91 7.46
C GLU A 150 -19.54 -10.45 6.29
N ASN A 151 -18.60 -11.29 5.86
CA ASN A 151 -17.69 -11.05 4.75
C ASN A 151 -16.86 -9.76 4.86
N VAL A 152 -16.67 -9.26 6.09
CA VAL A 152 -15.89 -8.05 6.39
C VAL A 152 -14.51 -8.45 6.87
N PHE A 153 -13.50 -7.83 6.26
CA PHE A 153 -12.08 -8.05 6.54
C PHE A 153 -11.36 -6.72 6.72
N ILE A 154 -10.10 -6.76 7.14
CA ILE A 154 -9.23 -5.59 7.18
C ILE A 154 -8.58 -5.40 5.80
N HIS A 155 -8.75 -4.22 5.22
CA HIS A 155 -8.05 -3.86 4.00
C HIS A 155 -6.60 -3.47 4.31
N GLN A 156 -5.67 -3.94 3.48
CA GLN A 156 -4.27 -3.52 3.51
C GLN A 156 -3.98 -2.62 2.29
N GLY A 157 -3.50 -1.41 2.55
CA GLY A 157 -3.36 -0.33 1.58
C GLY A 157 -2.29 -0.52 0.50
N ILE A 158 -2.11 -1.74 0.02
CA ILE A 158 -1.18 -2.09 -1.05
C ILE A 158 -1.99 -2.49 -2.26
N TYR A 159 -1.63 -1.94 -3.42
CA TYR A 159 -2.36 -2.18 -4.67
C TYR A 159 -1.45 -2.67 -5.77
N ALA A 160 -1.96 -3.59 -6.56
CA ALA A 160 -1.41 -3.95 -7.87
C ALA A 160 -2.34 -3.43 -8.96
N PHE A 161 -1.76 -2.84 -10.00
CA PHE A 161 -2.47 -2.35 -11.18
C PHE A 161 -1.84 -2.91 -12.44
N LYS A 162 -2.63 -3.21 -13.47
CA LYS A 162 -2.12 -3.16 -14.84
C LYS A 162 -1.80 -1.70 -15.20
N TYR A 163 -0.70 -1.47 -15.93
CA TYR A 163 -0.28 -0.10 -16.27
C TYR A 163 -1.39 0.73 -16.92
N LYS A 164 -2.12 0.15 -17.88
CA LYS A 164 -3.27 0.79 -18.52
C LYS A 164 -4.37 1.19 -17.52
N THR A 165 -4.63 0.34 -16.51
CA THR A 165 -5.62 0.64 -15.48
C THR A 165 -5.14 1.77 -14.57
N LEU A 166 -3.86 1.78 -14.18
CA LEU A 166 -3.26 2.86 -13.41
C LEU A 166 -3.33 4.19 -14.17
N GLN A 167 -3.02 4.18 -15.49
CA GLN A 167 -3.16 5.34 -16.35
C GLN A 167 -4.59 5.86 -16.38
N SER A 168 -5.59 4.99 -16.51
CA SER A 168 -7.00 5.40 -16.47
C SER A 168 -7.37 5.97 -15.11
N PHE A 169 -6.96 5.28 -14.03
CA PHE A 169 -7.27 5.66 -12.65
C PHE A 169 -6.84 7.09 -12.30
N VAL A 170 -5.63 7.49 -12.68
CA VAL A 170 -5.12 8.85 -12.38
C VAL A 170 -5.73 9.94 -13.26
N ASN A 171 -6.35 9.55 -14.38
CA ASN A 171 -7.06 10.48 -15.27
C ASN A 171 -8.53 10.66 -14.90
N TRP A 172 -9.09 9.85 -13.98
CA TRP A 172 -10.43 10.07 -13.48
C TRP A 172 -10.45 11.13 -12.38
N ASP A 173 -11.45 11.96 -12.40
CA ASP A 173 -11.73 12.84 -11.27
C ASP A 173 -12.02 12.01 -10.00
N PRO A 174 -11.59 12.48 -8.81
CA PRO A 174 -12.00 11.85 -7.56
C PRO A 174 -13.50 11.68 -7.46
N SER A 175 -13.96 10.45 -7.24
CA SER A 175 -15.38 10.12 -7.21
C SER A 175 -16.11 10.72 -5.99
N ALA A 176 -17.44 10.73 -6.02
CA ALA A 176 -18.25 11.23 -4.91
C ALA A 176 -18.01 10.41 -3.62
N ASN A 177 -17.93 9.08 -3.74
CA ASN A 177 -17.66 8.19 -2.61
C ASN A 177 -16.23 8.36 -2.09
N GLU A 178 -15.25 8.46 -2.97
CA GLU A 178 -13.87 8.75 -2.58
C GLU A 178 -13.76 10.03 -1.74
N LYS A 179 -14.35 11.13 -2.23
CA LYS A 179 -14.36 12.43 -1.52
C LYS A 179 -15.05 12.33 -0.16
N LYS A 180 -16.20 11.65 -0.12
CA LYS A 180 -17.05 11.51 1.08
C LYS A 180 -16.34 10.69 2.16
N TYR A 181 -15.77 9.55 1.79
CA TYR A 181 -15.20 8.60 2.74
C TYR A 181 -13.67 8.72 2.89
N LYS A 182 -13.02 9.52 2.05
CA LYS A 182 -11.56 9.70 1.99
C LYS A 182 -10.84 8.35 1.77
N LEU A 183 -11.35 7.58 0.82
CA LEU A 183 -10.85 6.26 0.45
C LEU A 183 -10.65 6.22 -1.07
N GLU A 184 -9.39 6.32 -1.51
CA GLU A 184 -9.00 6.45 -2.91
C GLU A 184 -9.48 5.27 -3.79
N GLN A 185 -9.44 4.06 -3.23
CA GLN A 185 -9.84 2.85 -3.95
C GLN A 185 -11.32 2.82 -4.37
N LEU A 186 -12.17 3.62 -3.74
CA LEU A 186 -13.57 3.76 -4.15
C LEU A 186 -13.69 4.37 -5.55
N ARG A 187 -12.72 5.18 -6.00
CA ARG A 187 -12.65 5.69 -7.38
C ARG A 187 -12.65 4.56 -8.40
N ALA A 188 -11.92 3.48 -8.12
CA ALA A 188 -11.89 2.31 -9.02
C ALA A 188 -13.26 1.61 -9.08
N LEU A 189 -13.89 1.34 -7.94
CA LEU A 189 -15.21 0.71 -7.87
C LEU A 189 -16.27 1.57 -8.56
N ASP A 190 -16.28 2.87 -8.29
CA ASP A 190 -17.22 3.84 -8.88
C ASP A 190 -17.06 3.97 -10.41
N ASN A 191 -15.89 3.64 -10.95
CA ASN A 191 -15.63 3.57 -12.39
C ASN A 191 -15.75 2.15 -12.97
N GLY A 192 -16.35 1.21 -12.23
CA GLY A 192 -16.63 -0.16 -12.71
C GLY A 192 -15.40 -1.06 -12.83
N ILE A 193 -14.30 -0.75 -12.12
CA ILE A 193 -13.14 -1.63 -12.05
C ILE A 193 -13.36 -2.66 -10.96
N THR A 194 -13.30 -3.93 -11.33
CA THR A 194 -13.24 -5.03 -10.37
C THR A 194 -11.90 -5.01 -9.67
N ILE A 195 -11.93 -4.96 -8.32
CA ILE A 195 -10.73 -5.07 -7.48
C ILE A 195 -10.67 -6.51 -6.94
N ASN A 196 -9.76 -7.30 -7.47
CA ASN A 196 -9.51 -8.65 -6.99
C ASN A 196 -8.78 -8.59 -5.65
N VAL A 197 -9.00 -9.59 -4.80
CA VAL A 197 -8.41 -9.60 -3.46
C VAL A 197 -7.68 -10.92 -3.18
N ILE A 198 -6.58 -10.82 -2.43
CA ILE A 198 -5.87 -11.99 -1.93
C ILE A 198 -5.57 -11.80 -0.44
N LYS A 199 -5.71 -12.90 0.31
CA LYS A 199 -5.44 -12.89 1.75
C LYS A 199 -3.96 -12.78 2.02
N SER A 200 -3.59 -11.83 2.88
CA SER A 200 -2.23 -11.74 3.41
C SER A 200 -1.89 -12.95 4.25
N ILE A 201 -0.68 -13.46 4.10
CA ILE A 201 -0.12 -14.52 4.95
C ILE A 201 0.48 -13.96 6.24
N SER A 202 0.66 -12.65 6.31
CA SER A 202 1.22 -11.96 7.47
C SER A 202 0.25 -11.99 8.63
N LYS A 203 0.69 -12.51 9.78
CA LYS A 203 -0.10 -12.50 11.02
C LYS A 203 -0.24 -11.11 11.63
N ILE A 204 0.70 -10.23 11.32
CA ILE A 204 0.77 -8.86 11.85
C ILE A 204 0.93 -7.93 10.65
N HIS A 205 -0.07 -7.12 10.39
CA HIS A 205 0.02 -5.99 9.49
C HIS A 205 -0.03 -4.73 10.36
N LEU A 206 1.05 -3.97 10.36
CA LEU A 206 1.16 -2.74 11.13
C LEU A 206 1.63 -1.64 10.18
N GLY A 207 0.68 -1.05 9.46
CA GLY A 207 0.89 0.28 8.92
C GLY A 207 1.16 1.25 10.08
N VAL A 208 2.16 2.08 9.95
CA VAL A 208 2.55 3.03 11.00
C VAL A 208 1.92 4.38 10.70
N ASP A 209 0.84 4.72 11.37
CA ASP A 209 0.08 5.95 11.15
C ASP A 209 0.22 6.96 12.28
N THR A 210 0.53 6.52 13.48
CA THR A 210 0.58 7.30 14.71
C THR A 210 1.89 7.11 15.46
N GLU A 211 2.16 7.96 16.46
CA GLU A 211 3.32 7.79 17.37
C GLU A 211 3.21 6.49 18.18
N ASP A 212 1.99 6.06 18.50
CA ASP A 212 1.78 4.82 19.28
C ASP A 212 2.02 3.58 18.41
N ASP A 213 1.64 3.63 17.12
CA ASP A 213 2.03 2.59 16.16
C ASP A 213 3.55 2.52 16.06
N LEU A 214 4.24 3.67 15.94
CA LEU A 214 5.69 3.72 15.84
C LEU A 214 6.38 3.13 17.08
N LYS A 215 5.88 3.41 18.28
CA LYS A 215 6.38 2.79 19.51
C LYS A 215 6.17 1.28 19.49
N THR A 216 4.95 0.84 19.15
CA THR A 216 4.59 -0.59 19.10
C THR A 216 5.52 -1.35 18.17
N VAL A 217 5.76 -0.88 16.96
CA VAL A 217 6.66 -1.53 16.00
C VAL A 217 8.11 -1.50 16.44
N SER A 218 8.56 -0.43 17.09
CA SER A 218 9.92 -0.34 17.62
C SER A 218 10.17 -1.36 18.73
N TYR A 219 9.21 -1.58 19.64
CA TYR A 219 9.29 -2.60 20.69
C TYR A 219 9.23 -4.02 20.10
N THR A 220 8.33 -4.27 19.18
CA THR A 220 8.16 -5.61 18.57
C THR A 220 9.42 -6.04 17.82
N HIS A 221 10.09 -5.12 17.16
CA HIS A 221 11.32 -5.42 16.43
C HIS A 221 12.52 -5.70 17.36
N LEU A 222 12.57 -5.03 18.52
CA LEU A 222 13.60 -5.29 19.53
C LEU A 222 13.43 -6.64 20.26
N THR A 223 12.20 -7.19 20.26
CA THR A 223 11.86 -8.43 20.98
C THR A 223 11.79 -9.68 20.10
N LEU A 224 11.77 -9.52 18.76
CA LEU A 224 11.89 -10.67 17.87
C LEU A 224 13.32 -11.20 17.93
N PRO A 225 13.55 -12.51 18.22
CA PRO A 225 14.88 -13.08 18.15
C PRO A 225 15.40 -12.93 16.72
N THR A 226 16.59 -12.34 16.58
CA THR A 226 17.38 -12.34 15.36
C THR A 226 17.68 -13.80 14.99
N LYS A 227 16.75 -14.48 14.32
CA LYS A 227 17.08 -15.75 13.68
C LYS A 227 17.90 -15.41 12.46
N CYS A 228 19.23 -15.57 12.59
CA CYS A 228 20.10 -15.73 11.44
C CYS A 228 19.52 -16.84 10.57
N TRP A 229 19.15 -16.49 9.36
CA TRP A 229 18.92 -17.47 8.31
C TRP A 229 20.29 -17.82 7.76
N VAL A 230 20.73 -19.02 8.04
CA VAL A 230 21.86 -19.68 7.35
C VAL A 230 21.30 -20.35 6.12
#